data_814d8f80230fd5e93683eff6caf47c83
#
_entry.id   814d8f80230fd5e93683eff6caf47c83
#
_cell.length_a   1.000
_cell.length_b   1.000
_cell.length_c   1.000
_cell.angle_alpha   90.00
_cell.angle_beta   90.00
_cell.angle_gamma   90.00
#
_symmetry.space_group_name_H-M   'P 1'
#
loop_
_entity.id
_entity.type
_entity.pdbx_description
1 polymer ?
#
loop_
_entity_poly.entity_id
_entity_poly.type
_entity_poly.pdbx_seq_one_letter_code
_entity_poly.pdbx_strand_id
1 'polypeptide(L)'
;MKSNKEIDIVGKVPSSLTIVGLSLIAIALVGIIVTTYLLPYERKMTGTAMLSDLTPSNDSIKGVLLLELQEELPNHLMHSSGIPIQLQADERVINATLLSITQAKGANTYRANCQIAPTDTTLLHAQELTATLHITPTSFTQKVYSIFIAN
;
A
#
# COMPACT_ATOMS: atom_id res chain seq x y z
N MET A 1 46.80 55.26 -20.51
CA MET A 1 46.07 54.72 -19.37
C MET A 1 44.62 54.45 -19.81
N LYS A 2 44.31 53.17 -20.09
CA LYS A 2 42.94 52.76 -20.41
C LYS A 2 42.30 52.19 -19.14
N SER A 3 41.36 52.92 -18.62
CA SER A 3 40.51 52.50 -17.49
C SER A 3 39.67 51.32 -17.94
N ASN A 4 39.94 50.12 -17.41
CA ASN A 4 39.02 48.99 -17.51
C ASN A 4 37.77 49.30 -16.68
N LYS A 5 36.72 49.70 -17.37
CA LYS A 5 35.40 49.73 -16.83
C LYS A 5 34.89 48.29 -16.74
N GLU A 6 35.18 47.60 -15.63
CA GLU A 6 34.49 46.39 -15.32
C GLU A 6 33.00 46.65 -15.32
N ILE A 7 32.32 46.05 -16.28
CA ILE A 7 30.87 46.09 -16.35
C ILE A 7 30.37 45.18 -15.24
N ASP A 8 30.02 45.77 -14.14
CA ASP A 8 29.37 45.07 -13.02
C ASP A 8 27.93 44.71 -13.47
N ILE A 9 27.83 43.55 -14.20
CA ILE A 9 26.55 43.06 -14.73
C ILE A 9 25.77 42.27 -13.66
N VAL A 10 26.26 42.22 -12.45
CA VAL A 10 25.52 41.68 -11.33
C VAL A 10 24.51 42.72 -10.87
N GLY A 11 23.45 42.88 -11.65
CA GLY A 11 22.30 43.70 -11.25
C GLY A 11 21.83 43.21 -9.88
N LYS A 12 21.90 44.08 -8.90
CA LYS A 12 21.33 43.83 -7.57
C LYS A 12 19.89 43.44 -7.74
N VAL A 13 19.62 42.13 -7.59
CA VAL A 13 18.24 41.60 -7.60
C VAL A 13 17.50 42.35 -6.48
N PRO A 14 16.39 43.01 -6.78
CA PRO A 14 15.62 43.74 -5.76
C PRO A 14 15.26 42.75 -4.64
N SER A 15 15.49 43.15 -3.39
CA SER A 15 15.21 42.34 -2.21
C SER A 15 13.75 41.83 -2.17
N SER A 16 12.83 42.63 -2.71
CA SER A 16 11.43 42.27 -2.87
C SER A 16 11.25 41.05 -3.81
N LEU A 17 11.99 40.98 -4.89
CA LEU A 17 11.90 39.84 -5.84
C LEU A 17 12.44 38.55 -5.23
N THR A 18 13.49 38.67 -4.41
CA THR A 18 14.06 37.51 -3.70
C THR A 18 13.09 37.00 -2.64
N ILE A 19 12.41 37.88 -1.90
CA ILE A 19 11.42 37.49 -0.89
C ILE A 19 10.21 36.81 -1.55
N VAL A 20 9.69 37.39 -2.66
CA VAL A 20 8.57 36.80 -3.41
C VAL A 20 8.96 35.41 -3.97
N GLY A 21 10.16 35.29 -4.54
CA GLY A 21 10.65 33.99 -5.04
C GLY A 21 10.78 32.94 -3.94
N LEU A 22 11.33 33.31 -2.79
CA LEU A 22 11.49 32.40 -1.65
C LEU A 22 10.13 31.99 -1.06
N SER A 23 9.16 32.90 -0.97
CA SER A 23 7.82 32.59 -0.49
C SER A 23 7.05 31.65 -1.43
N LEU A 24 7.20 31.79 -2.75
CA LEU A 24 6.63 30.89 -3.75
C LEU A 24 7.19 29.48 -3.61
N ILE A 25 8.51 29.36 -3.44
CA ILE A 25 9.16 28.05 -3.22
C ILE A 25 8.67 27.42 -1.91
N ALA A 26 8.54 28.17 -0.84
CA ALA A 26 8.05 27.69 0.43
C ALA A 26 6.60 27.19 0.33
N ILE A 27 5.73 27.92 -0.37
CA ILE A 27 4.33 27.50 -0.61
C ILE A 27 4.29 26.23 -1.45
N ALA A 28 5.11 26.12 -2.49
CA ALA A 28 5.19 24.93 -3.32
C ALA A 28 5.65 23.70 -2.52
N LEU A 29 6.67 23.84 -1.66
CA LEU A 29 7.13 22.78 -0.78
C LEU A 29 6.07 22.33 0.21
N VAL A 30 5.37 23.27 0.84
CA VAL A 30 4.25 22.97 1.74
C VAL A 30 3.14 22.24 0.97
N GLY A 31 2.81 22.67 -0.25
CA GLY A 31 1.83 22.01 -1.11
C GLY A 31 2.22 20.57 -1.43
N ILE A 32 3.48 20.29 -1.76
CA ILE A 32 3.98 18.94 -2.02
C ILE A 32 3.90 18.06 -0.76
N ILE A 33 4.29 18.60 0.39
CA ILE A 33 4.20 17.89 1.66
C ILE A 33 2.74 17.54 1.97
N VAL A 34 1.83 18.50 1.87
CA VAL A 34 0.40 18.30 2.14
C VAL A 34 -0.21 17.26 1.19
N THR A 35 0.09 17.35 -0.11
CA THR A 35 -0.40 16.36 -1.09
C THR A 35 0.15 14.96 -0.82
N THR A 36 1.42 14.84 -0.45
CA THR A 36 2.03 13.54 -0.09
C THR A 36 1.38 12.95 1.17
N TYR A 37 0.93 13.78 2.12
CA TYR A 37 0.22 13.34 3.31
C TYR A 37 -1.24 12.95 3.06
N LEU A 38 -1.90 13.62 2.10
CA LEU A 38 -3.31 13.41 1.79
C LEU A 38 -3.55 12.26 0.80
N LEU A 39 -2.55 11.90 -0.01
CA LEU A 39 -2.68 10.77 -0.94
C LEU A 39 -2.58 9.44 -0.17
N PRO A 40 -3.66 8.66 -0.10
CA PRO A 40 -3.60 7.31 0.45
C PRO A 40 -2.74 6.45 -0.48
N TYR A 41 -1.58 6.04 -0.02
CA TYR A 41 -0.72 5.13 -0.76
C TYR A 41 -1.20 3.70 -0.52
N GLU A 42 -2.00 3.17 -1.44
CA GLU A 42 -2.38 1.76 -1.43
C GLU A 42 -1.17 0.90 -1.80
N ARG A 43 -0.68 0.13 -0.86
CA ARG A 43 0.34 -0.88 -1.14
C ARG A 43 -0.34 -2.15 -1.60
N LYS A 44 0.00 -2.60 -2.79
CA LYS A 44 -0.46 -3.88 -3.33
C LYS A 44 0.66 -4.89 -3.18
N MET A 45 0.36 -6.03 -2.58
CA MET A 45 1.25 -7.18 -2.53
C MET A 45 0.69 -8.27 -3.44
N THR A 46 1.51 -8.80 -4.30
CA THR A 46 1.13 -9.88 -5.22
C THR A 46 1.80 -11.18 -4.82
N GLY A 47 1.14 -12.27 -5.13
CA GLY A 47 1.65 -13.60 -4.87
C GLY A 47 0.77 -14.66 -5.51
N THR A 48 1.00 -15.89 -5.17
CA THR A 48 0.16 -17.01 -5.55
C THR A 48 -0.65 -17.51 -4.37
N ALA A 49 -1.83 -18.03 -4.64
CA ALA A 49 -2.71 -18.58 -3.63
C ALA A 49 -3.27 -19.94 -4.06
N MET A 50 -3.31 -20.85 -3.13
CA MET A 50 -4.01 -22.14 -3.29
C MET A 50 -5.14 -22.19 -2.26
N LEU A 51 -6.34 -22.45 -2.73
CA LEU A 51 -7.51 -22.54 -1.89
C LEU A 51 -7.80 -23.99 -1.50
N SER A 52 -7.98 -24.24 -0.22
CA SER A 52 -8.32 -25.54 0.33
C SER A 52 -9.44 -25.44 1.36
N ASP A 53 -10.04 -26.54 1.72
CA ASP A 53 -11.01 -26.69 2.83
C ASP A 53 -12.19 -25.71 2.76
N LEU A 54 -12.89 -25.73 1.62
CA LEU A 54 -14.08 -24.92 1.44
C LEU A 54 -15.25 -25.44 2.28
N THR A 55 -15.74 -24.60 3.17
CA THR A 55 -16.91 -24.91 4.01
C THR A 55 -18.03 -23.90 3.69
N PRO A 56 -19.13 -24.36 3.11
CA PRO A 56 -20.28 -23.48 2.87
C PRO A 56 -20.91 -23.04 4.21
N SER A 57 -21.18 -21.75 4.33
CA SER A 57 -21.92 -21.15 5.42
C SER A 57 -23.12 -20.43 4.81
N ASN A 58 -24.14 -20.06 5.61
CA ASN A 58 -25.42 -19.59 5.12
C ASN A 58 -25.35 -18.42 4.11
N ASP A 59 -24.41 -17.47 4.29
CA ASP A 59 -24.27 -16.29 3.44
C ASP A 59 -22.85 -16.14 2.82
N SER A 60 -21.97 -17.10 3.04
CA SER A 60 -20.58 -16.99 2.59
C SER A 60 -19.92 -18.35 2.55
N ILE A 61 -18.85 -18.46 1.82
CA ILE A 61 -17.98 -19.62 1.81
C ILE A 61 -16.73 -19.27 2.59
N LYS A 62 -16.44 -20.08 3.58
CA LYS A 62 -15.19 -20.01 4.33
C LYS A 62 -14.22 -21.00 3.74
N GLY A 63 -12.98 -20.58 3.54
CA GLY A 63 -11.91 -21.41 3.04
C GLY A 63 -10.59 -21.12 3.70
N VAL A 64 -9.66 -22.01 3.53
CA VAL A 64 -8.27 -21.82 3.94
C VAL A 64 -7.47 -21.54 2.69
N LEU A 65 -6.79 -20.42 2.69
CA LEU A 65 -5.88 -19.98 1.63
C LEU A 65 -4.44 -20.26 2.05
N LEU A 66 -3.69 -20.93 1.21
CA LEU A 66 -2.25 -20.95 1.31
C LEU A 66 -1.70 -19.88 0.37
N LEU A 67 -1.11 -18.84 0.95
CA LEU A 67 -0.57 -17.68 0.23
C LEU A 67 0.94 -17.78 0.17
N GLU A 68 1.50 -17.61 -1.01
CA GLU A 68 2.93 -17.43 -1.21
C GLU A 68 3.15 -16.04 -1.81
N LEU A 69 3.61 -15.10 -0.98
CA LEU A 69 3.79 -13.71 -1.36
C LEU A 69 5.20 -13.46 -1.88
N GLN A 70 5.35 -12.50 -2.78
CA GLN A 70 6.66 -12.10 -3.30
C GLN A 70 7.48 -11.34 -2.25
N GLU A 71 6.81 -10.67 -1.31
CA GLU A 71 7.41 -9.92 -0.23
C GLU A 71 6.91 -10.43 1.12
N GLU A 72 7.73 -10.24 2.16
CA GLU A 72 7.34 -10.59 3.52
C GLU A 72 6.21 -9.69 4.02
N LEU A 73 5.19 -10.33 4.62
CA LEU A 73 4.04 -9.62 5.17
C LEU A 73 4.45 -8.85 6.43
N PRO A 74 4.15 -7.55 6.52
CA PRO A 74 4.41 -6.77 7.72
C PRO A 74 3.73 -7.38 8.96
N ASN A 75 4.44 -7.47 10.08
CA ASN A 75 3.96 -8.12 11.30
C ASN A 75 2.62 -7.57 11.82
N HIS A 76 2.36 -6.28 11.63
CA HIS A 76 1.09 -5.68 12.06
C HIS A 76 -0.13 -6.23 11.31
N LEU A 77 0.04 -6.76 10.10
CA LEU A 77 -1.04 -7.37 9.31
C LEU A 77 -1.36 -8.80 9.74
N MET A 78 -0.44 -9.50 10.38
CA MET A 78 -0.70 -10.86 10.89
C MET A 78 -1.79 -10.89 11.97
N HIS A 79 -1.99 -9.78 12.66
CA HIS A 79 -3.01 -9.64 13.71
C HIS A 79 -4.25 -8.86 13.24
N SER A 80 -4.27 -8.46 11.98
CA SER A 80 -5.40 -7.73 11.40
C SER A 80 -6.42 -8.71 10.82
N SER A 81 -7.70 -8.39 10.96
CA SER A 81 -8.81 -9.09 10.34
C SER A 81 -9.52 -8.19 9.34
N GLY A 82 -10.17 -8.79 8.35
CA GLY A 82 -10.94 -8.02 7.37
C GLY A 82 -10.10 -7.41 6.25
N ILE A 83 -8.93 -8.00 5.94
CA ILE A 83 -8.08 -7.50 4.86
C ILE A 83 -8.67 -7.94 3.52
N PRO A 84 -8.98 -7.00 2.60
CA PRO A 84 -9.47 -7.35 1.28
C PRO A 84 -8.37 -7.97 0.43
N ILE A 85 -8.68 -9.08 -0.22
CA ILE A 85 -7.82 -9.77 -1.16
C ILE A 85 -8.58 -10.02 -2.46
N GLN A 86 -7.90 -9.83 -3.57
CA GLN A 86 -8.38 -10.21 -4.89
C GLN A 86 -7.67 -11.47 -5.34
N LEU A 87 -8.45 -12.46 -5.69
CA LEU A 87 -7.98 -13.73 -6.26
C LEU A 87 -8.34 -13.72 -7.73
N GLN A 88 -7.36 -13.91 -8.58
CA GLN A 88 -7.55 -13.95 -10.02
C GLN A 88 -7.26 -15.34 -10.55
N ALA A 89 -8.26 -15.90 -11.23
CA ALA A 89 -8.14 -17.13 -11.99
C ALA A 89 -8.49 -16.82 -13.45
N ASP A 90 -7.52 -16.94 -14.35
CA ASP A 90 -7.66 -16.56 -15.75
C ASP A 90 -8.20 -15.13 -15.94
N GLU A 91 -9.40 -14.98 -16.50
CA GLU A 91 -10.04 -13.67 -16.73
C GLU A 91 -10.98 -13.23 -15.59
N ARG A 92 -11.16 -14.03 -14.56
CA ARG A 92 -12.11 -13.78 -13.48
C ARG A 92 -11.42 -13.32 -12.21
N VAL A 93 -12.00 -12.31 -11.58
CA VAL A 93 -11.54 -11.75 -10.31
C VAL A 93 -12.56 -12.05 -9.24
N ILE A 94 -12.10 -12.68 -8.18
CA ILE A 94 -12.90 -13.01 -6.99
C ILE A 94 -12.43 -12.13 -5.85
N ASN A 95 -13.36 -11.40 -5.25
CA ASN A 95 -13.07 -10.63 -4.05
C ASN A 95 -13.31 -11.50 -2.82
N ALA A 96 -12.29 -11.59 -1.98
CA ALA A 96 -12.36 -12.29 -0.71
C ALA A 96 -11.91 -11.39 0.43
N THR A 97 -12.25 -11.77 1.64
CA THR A 97 -11.81 -11.08 2.85
C THR A 97 -11.04 -12.05 3.71
N LEU A 98 -9.82 -11.69 4.09
CA LEU A 98 -9.01 -12.47 5.02
C LEU A 98 -9.45 -12.19 6.45
N LEU A 99 -9.80 -13.25 7.17
CA LEU A 99 -10.25 -13.17 8.56
C LEU A 99 -9.10 -13.32 9.54
N SER A 100 -8.11 -14.15 9.20
CA SER A 100 -6.90 -14.35 10.00
C SER A 100 -5.76 -14.82 9.11
N ILE A 101 -4.55 -14.43 9.46
CA ILE A 101 -3.34 -14.80 8.75
C ILE A 101 -2.34 -15.37 9.76
N THR A 102 -1.77 -16.51 9.45
CA THR A 102 -0.72 -17.16 10.25
C THR A 102 0.44 -17.53 9.34
N GLN A 103 1.65 -17.35 9.82
CA GLN A 103 2.83 -17.76 9.06
C GLN A 103 2.91 -19.28 9.00
N ALA A 104 3.11 -19.81 7.81
CA ALA A 104 3.34 -21.23 7.58
C ALA A 104 4.86 -21.56 7.54
N LYS A 105 5.20 -22.77 7.18
CA LYS A 105 6.62 -23.17 7.03
C LYS A 105 7.21 -22.47 5.80
N GLY A 106 7.98 -21.42 6.01
CA GLY A 106 8.64 -20.64 4.97
C GLY A 106 8.58 -19.14 5.26
N ALA A 107 9.54 -18.35 4.77
CA ALA A 107 9.63 -16.92 5.06
C ALA A 107 8.43 -16.14 4.50
N ASN A 108 7.96 -16.51 3.31
CA ASN A 108 6.91 -15.78 2.57
C ASN A 108 5.63 -16.59 2.39
N THR A 109 5.49 -17.71 3.13
CA THR A 109 4.32 -18.60 3.02
C THR A 109 3.41 -18.38 4.22
N TYR A 110 2.14 -18.10 3.96
CA TYR A 110 1.13 -17.78 4.96
C TYR A 110 -0.09 -18.67 4.77
N ARG A 111 -0.69 -19.06 5.88
CA ARG A 111 -1.99 -19.72 5.91
C ARG A 111 -3.02 -18.70 6.40
N ALA A 112 -4.03 -18.45 5.59
CA ALA A 112 -5.06 -17.48 5.90
C ALA A 112 -6.45 -18.10 5.84
N ASN A 113 -7.31 -17.77 6.79
CA ASN A 113 -8.73 -18.07 6.68
C ASN A 113 -9.39 -16.94 5.89
N CYS A 114 -10.13 -17.28 4.87
CA CYS A 114 -10.82 -16.33 4.02
C CYS A 114 -12.33 -16.57 3.98
N GLN A 115 -13.03 -15.49 3.66
CA GLN A 115 -14.47 -15.48 3.42
C GLN A 115 -14.71 -14.98 2.00
N ILE A 116 -15.48 -15.74 1.22
CA ILE A 116 -15.78 -15.47 -0.18
C ILE A 116 -17.29 -15.36 -0.33
N ALA A 117 -17.77 -14.47 -1.21
CA ALA A 117 -19.18 -14.36 -1.53
C ALA A 117 -19.69 -15.64 -2.25
N PRO A 118 -20.91 -16.12 -1.96
CA PRO A 118 -21.42 -17.39 -2.48
C PRO A 118 -21.61 -17.44 -4.01
N THR A 119 -21.64 -16.27 -4.66
CA THR A 119 -21.84 -16.16 -6.10
C THR A 119 -20.63 -16.58 -6.93
N ASP A 120 -19.45 -16.69 -6.31
CA ASP A 120 -18.18 -16.88 -7.04
C ASP A 120 -17.61 -18.31 -6.94
N THR A 121 -18.41 -19.27 -6.51
CA THR A 121 -17.95 -20.64 -6.15
C THR A 121 -17.52 -21.54 -7.30
N THR A 122 -17.89 -21.25 -8.52
CA THR A 122 -17.64 -22.14 -9.68
C THR A 122 -16.18 -22.23 -10.08
N LEU A 123 -15.30 -21.41 -9.52
CA LEU A 123 -13.89 -21.31 -9.88
C LEU A 123 -12.93 -21.96 -8.88
N LEU A 124 -13.44 -22.51 -7.78
CA LEU A 124 -12.65 -22.79 -6.61
C LEU A 124 -12.04 -24.20 -6.56
N HIS A 125 -12.13 -24.97 -7.64
CA HIS A 125 -11.53 -26.29 -7.66
C HIS A 125 -10.06 -26.24 -8.07
N ALA A 126 -9.17 -26.34 -7.07
CA ALA A 126 -7.78 -26.80 -7.18
C ALA A 126 -6.87 -26.11 -8.22
N GLN A 127 -7.10 -24.85 -8.54
CA GLN A 127 -6.24 -24.06 -9.41
C GLN A 127 -5.35 -23.12 -8.59
N GLU A 128 -4.14 -22.93 -9.08
CA GLU A 128 -3.25 -21.90 -8.59
C GLU A 128 -3.83 -20.53 -8.99
N LEU A 129 -4.12 -19.71 -8.00
CA LEU A 129 -4.73 -18.40 -8.18
C LEU A 129 -3.66 -17.32 -8.00
N THR A 130 -3.72 -16.27 -8.81
CA THR A 130 -2.93 -15.07 -8.52
C THR A 130 -3.62 -14.28 -7.42
N ALA A 131 -2.93 -14.05 -6.32
CA ALA A 131 -3.43 -13.29 -5.19
C ALA A 131 -2.89 -11.86 -5.23
N THR A 132 -3.77 -10.88 -5.12
CA THR A 132 -3.41 -9.48 -4.93
C THR A 132 -4.01 -8.99 -3.61
N LEU A 133 -3.14 -8.75 -2.65
CA LEU A 133 -3.51 -8.25 -1.34
C LEU A 133 -3.53 -6.72 -1.38
N HIS A 134 -4.70 -6.13 -1.10
CA HIS A 134 -4.86 -4.70 -1.00
C HIS A 134 -4.63 -4.29 0.46
N ILE A 135 -3.47 -3.72 0.72
CA ILE A 135 -3.16 -3.19 2.05
C ILE A 135 -3.52 -1.71 2.03
N THR A 136 -4.67 -1.38 2.62
CA THR A 136 -4.97 0.01 2.96
C THR A 136 -3.94 0.47 3.97
N PRO A 137 -3.15 1.50 3.69
CA PRO A 137 -2.22 2.02 4.69
C PRO A 137 -3.06 2.48 5.87
N THR A 138 -2.79 1.93 7.02
CA THR A 138 -3.04 2.61 8.28
C THR A 138 -2.52 4.02 8.08
N SER A 139 -3.39 5.03 8.18
CA SER A 139 -3.10 6.41 7.79
C SER A 139 -1.68 6.77 8.19
N PHE A 140 -0.91 7.36 7.31
CA PHE A 140 0.50 7.76 7.54
C PHE A 140 0.66 8.53 8.86
N THR A 141 -0.38 9.23 9.30
CA THR A 141 -0.52 9.85 10.61
C THR A 141 -0.34 8.87 11.78
N GLN A 142 -0.87 7.64 11.72
CA GLN A 142 -0.66 6.64 12.76
C GLN A 142 0.80 6.14 12.79
N LYS A 143 1.44 6.06 11.64
CA LYS A 143 2.85 5.65 11.53
C LYS A 143 3.79 6.73 12.05
N VAL A 144 3.51 7.99 11.77
CA VAL A 144 4.25 9.14 12.31
C VAL A 144 4.04 9.24 13.82
N TYR A 145 2.81 9.08 14.30
CA TYR A 145 2.52 9.05 15.74
C TYR A 145 3.27 7.94 16.48
N SER A 146 3.34 6.73 15.90
CA SER A 146 4.07 5.62 16.54
C SER A 146 5.59 5.87 16.62
N ILE A 147 6.18 6.60 15.68
CA ILE A 147 7.61 6.94 15.68
C ILE A 147 7.91 8.03 16.72
N PHE A 148 7.00 8.98 16.95
CA PHE A 148 7.21 10.08 17.88
C PHE A 148 6.82 9.77 19.34
N ILE A 149 5.96 8.78 19.59
CA ILE A 149 5.47 8.43 20.94
C ILE A 149 6.19 7.19 21.51
N ALA A 150 6.88 6.41 20.67
CA ALA A 150 7.61 5.22 21.12
C ALA A 150 9.05 5.50 21.60
N ASN A 151 9.38 6.76 21.90
CA ASN A 151 10.69 7.14 22.45
C ASN A 151 10.56 7.68 23.86
#